data_76e1aff5943406d4d74d862793812f0d
#
_entry.id   76e1aff5943406d4d74d862793812f0d
#
_cell.length_a   1.000
_cell.length_b   1.000
_cell.length_c   1.000
_cell.angle_alpha   90.00
_cell.angle_beta   90.00
_cell.angle_gamma   90.00
#
_symmetry.space_group_name_H-M   'P 1'
#
loop_
_entity.id
_entity.type
_entity.pdbx_description
1 polymer ?
#
loop_
_entity_poly.entity_id
_entity_poly.type
_entity_poly.pdbx_seq_one_letter_code
_entity_poly.pdbx_strand_id
1 'polypeptide(L)'
;MRLFFGLLLSLLLTACAGPQTRGTGDLGLIIERASGRVTLVDTTARQPYARIDGLGDLSHASAVYSRDGRYAFVFGRDGGLTKIDMLEGRIVKRVMQSGNAIGGSISQDGRIVVAQNYTPGGIKAFDAATLELLSEVPAEYAPGKLSKVVGLADAPGNKFAYALFEGGEIWVTDFSDPRQPQTQRFPAGIQPYDGLVTPDGRYFLAGLFGEDGVAMVDLWQPEKGARKILENYGRGQEKLPVFKMPHLRGWSVAQ
;
A
#
# COMPACT_ATOMS: atom_id res chain seq x y z
N MET A 1 -0.58 -5.22 -76.97
CA MET A 1 0.02 -6.11 -76.00
C MET A 1 1.01 -5.31 -75.13
N ARG A 2 0.50 -4.48 -74.21
CA ARG A 2 1.28 -3.72 -73.19
C ARG A 2 0.28 -3.08 -72.21
N LEU A 3 -0.30 -3.86 -71.31
CA LEU A 3 -1.19 -3.34 -70.26
C LEU A 3 -1.38 -4.46 -69.23
N PHE A 4 -0.30 -4.85 -68.49
CA PHE A 4 -0.40 -5.79 -67.38
C PHE A 4 0.85 -5.75 -66.48
N PHE A 5 1.40 -4.57 -66.17
CA PHE A 5 2.56 -4.48 -65.26
C PHE A 5 2.39 -3.40 -64.17
N GLY A 6 1.17 -2.96 -63.88
CA GLY A 6 0.92 -1.87 -62.96
C GLY A 6 0.22 -2.22 -61.64
N LEU A 7 -0.02 -3.50 -61.32
CA LEU A 7 -0.88 -3.86 -60.19
C LEU A 7 -0.26 -4.78 -59.15
N LEU A 8 1.05 -4.82 -59.03
CA LEU A 8 1.72 -5.73 -58.07
C LEU A 8 2.70 -5.03 -57.09
N LEU A 9 2.62 -3.72 -56.93
CA LEU A 9 3.53 -2.99 -56.03
C LEU A 9 2.84 -2.22 -54.91
N SER A 10 1.55 -2.46 -54.66
CA SER A 10 0.80 -1.75 -53.59
C SER A 10 0.41 -2.62 -52.38
N LEU A 11 0.97 -3.82 -52.22
CA LEU A 11 0.56 -4.75 -51.16
C LEU A 11 1.67 -5.10 -50.13
N LEU A 12 2.70 -4.31 -50.00
CA LEU A 12 3.79 -4.59 -49.03
C LEU A 12 4.14 -3.42 -48.10
N LEU A 13 3.16 -2.58 -47.79
CA LEU A 13 3.27 -1.63 -46.65
C LEU A 13 2.27 -2.00 -45.55
N THR A 14 2.18 -3.27 -45.18
CA THR A 14 1.84 -3.59 -43.79
C THR A 14 3.03 -3.18 -42.95
N ALA A 15 3.03 -1.92 -42.53
CA ALA A 15 3.91 -1.46 -41.48
C ALA A 15 3.78 -2.44 -40.33
N CYS A 16 4.80 -3.25 -40.09
CA CYS A 16 5.01 -3.85 -38.78
C CYS A 16 5.06 -2.67 -37.82
N ALA A 17 3.94 -2.33 -37.20
CA ALA A 17 3.97 -1.53 -35.99
C ALA A 17 4.78 -2.36 -35.01
N GLY A 18 6.05 -2.01 -34.86
CA GLY A 18 6.90 -2.59 -33.83
C GLY A 18 6.19 -2.43 -32.48
N PRO A 19 6.48 -3.27 -31.51
CA PRO A 19 5.88 -3.14 -30.20
C PRO A 19 6.06 -1.69 -29.74
N GLN A 20 4.94 -0.99 -29.50
CA GLN A 20 5.01 0.36 -28.96
C GLN A 20 5.75 0.27 -27.63
N THR A 21 6.93 0.89 -27.55
CA THR A 21 7.67 1.02 -26.29
C THR A 21 6.83 1.86 -25.35
N ARG A 22 6.44 1.29 -24.23
CA ARG A 22 5.62 1.91 -23.20
C ARG A 22 6.49 2.31 -22.02
N GLY A 23 6.34 3.54 -21.55
CA GLY A 23 6.94 3.97 -20.30
C GLY A 23 6.07 3.57 -19.10
N THR A 24 6.68 3.32 -17.95
CA THR A 24 5.94 3.02 -16.72
C THR A 24 5.10 4.20 -16.25
N GLY A 25 5.53 5.44 -16.52
CA GLY A 25 4.79 6.66 -16.17
C GLY A 25 3.43 6.82 -16.87
N ASP A 26 3.19 6.07 -17.95
CA ASP A 26 1.92 6.09 -18.68
C ASP A 26 0.93 5.03 -18.18
N LEU A 27 1.32 4.20 -17.21
CA LEU A 27 0.51 3.08 -16.74
C LEU A 27 -0.13 3.37 -15.39
N GLY A 28 -1.44 3.11 -15.32
CA GLY A 28 -2.23 3.10 -14.10
C GLY A 28 -2.76 1.71 -13.78
N LEU A 29 -3.18 1.50 -12.53
CA LEU A 29 -3.76 0.26 -12.06
C LEU A 29 -5.12 0.53 -11.44
N ILE A 30 -6.16 -0.18 -11.90
CA ILE A 30 -7.52 -0.14 -11.37
C ILE A 30 -7.81 -1.47 -10.69
N ILE A 31 -8.16 -1.41 -9.40
CA ILE A 31 -8.59 -2.59 -8.64
C ILE A 31 -10.10 -2.76 -8.84
N GLU A 32 -10.49 -3.82 -9.51
CA GLU A 32 -11.89 -4.21 -9.70
C GLU A 32 -12.33 -5.10 -8.53
N ARG A 33 -12.76 -4.48 -7.44
CA ARG A 33 -13.05 -5.16 -6.18
C ARG A 33 -14.07 -6.29 -6.30
N ALA A 34 -15.12 -6.06 -7.08
CA ALA A 34 -16.23 -7.02 -7.23
C ALA A 34 -15.84 -8.27 -8.03
N SER A 35 -14.88 -8.14 -8.94
CA SER A 35 -14.45 -9.24 -9.80
C SER A 35 -13.16 -9.93 -9.36
N GLY A 36 -12.47 -9.37 -8.36
CA GLY A 36 -11.19 -9.91 -7.88
C GLY A 36 -10.06 -9.81 -8.92
N ARG A 37 -10.12 -8.80 -9.78
CA ARG A 37 -9.13 -8.59 -10.84
C ARG A 37 -8.52 -7.19 -10.78
N VAL A 38 -7.48 -7.02 -11.58
CA VAL A 38 -6.82 -5.73 -11.80
C VAL A 38 -6.84 -5.42 -13.29
N THR A 39 -7.20 -4.19 -13.64
CA THR A 39 -7.06 -3.68 -15.01
C THR A 39 -5.92 -2.66 -15.03
N LEU A 40 -4.94 -2.91 -15.89
CA LEU A 40 -3.91 -1.93 -16.22
C LEU A 40 -4.45 -1.02 -17.33
N VAL A 41 -4.24 0.27 -17.16
CA VAL A 41 -4.68 1.29 -18.11
C VAL A 41 -3.50 2.10 -18.62
N ASP A 42 -3.53 2.39 -19.90
CA ASP A 42 -2.66 3.38 -20.52
C ASP A 42 -3.34 4.74 -20.34
N THR A 43 -2.76 5.58 -19.48
CA THR A 43 -3.34 6.88 -19.12
C THR A 43 -3.19 7.90 -20.24
N THR A 44 -2.19 7.76 -21.10
CA THR A 44 -1.97 8.60 -22.27
C THR A 44 -2.95 8.25 -23.38
N ALA A 45 -3.05 6.97 -23.73
CA ALA A 45 -4.02 6.48 -24.73
C ALA A 45 -5.46 6.41 -24.18
N ARG A 46 -5.66 6.54 -22.87
CA ARG A 46 -6.95 6.47 -22.16
C ARG A 46 -7.74 5.19 -22.47
N GLN A 47 -7.07 4.05 -22.44
CA GLN A 47 -7.66 2.75 -22.75
C GLN A 47 -7.11 1.65 -21.87
N PRO A 48 -7.86 0.55 -21.67
CA PRO A 48 -7.35 -0.65 -21.01
C PRO A 48 -6.17 -1.21 -21.80
N TYR A 49 -5.11 -1.59 -21.05
CA TYR A 49 -3.93 -2.23 -21.62
C TYR A 49 -3.93 -3.75 -21.38
N ALA A 50 -4.18 -4.16 -20.14
CA ALA A 50 -4.25 -5.57 -19.76
C ALA A 50 -5.27 -5.76 -18.63
N ARG A 51 -5.87 -6.95 -18.59
CA ARG A 51 -6.71 -7.41 -17.48
C ARG A 51 -6.08 -8.65 -16.87
N ILE A 52 -5.95 -8.64 -15.56
CA ILE A 52 -5.23 -9.66 -14.79
C ILE A 52 -6.19 -10.25 -13.76
N ASP A 53 -6.45 -11.52 -13.89
CA ASP A 53 -7.26 -12.32 -12.97
C ASP A 53 -6.35 -13.09 -11.98
N GLY A 54 -6.94 -13.77 -10.98
CA GLY A 54 -6.21 -14.66 -10.09
C GLY A 54 -5.58 -13.99 -8.86
N LEU A 55 -6.01 -12.77 -8.50
CA LEU A 55 -5.51 -12.05 -7.35
C LEU A 55 -6.24 -12.40 -6.04
N GLY A 56 -7.31 -13.20 -6.09
CA GLY A 56 -8.11 -13.59 -4.93
C GLY A 56 -9.11 -12.52 -4.52
N ASP A 57 -9.38 -12.38 -3.23
CA ASP A 57 -10.35 -11.41 -2.72
C ASP A 57 -9.75 -10.00 -2.68
N LEU A 58 -10.26 -9.14 -3.56
CA LEU A 58 -9.88 -7.72 -3.62
C LEU A 58 -10.96 -6.77 -3.04
N SER A 59 -11.92 -7.28 -2.29
CA SER A 59 -13.03 -6.48 -1.73
C SER A 59 -12.54 -5.30 -0.86
N HIS A 60 -11.36 -5.43 -0.26
CA HIS A 60 -10.67 -4.36 0.42
C HIS A 60 -9.17 -4.46 0.11
N ALA A 61 -8.78 -4.04 -1.07
CA ALA A 61 -7.41 -4.13 -1.55
C ALA A 61 -6.78 -2.74 -1.75
N SER A 62 -5.47 -2.69 -1.65
CA SER A 62 -4.65 -1.54 -1.99
C SER A 62 -3.42 -1.98 -2.80
N ALA A 63 -2.72 -1.01 -3.38
CA ALA A 63 -1.51 -1.27 -4.13
C ALA A 63 -0.45 -0.22 -3.84
N VAL A 64 0.82 -0.65 -3.90
CA VAL A 64 1.99 0.23 -3.93
C VAL A 64 2.86 -0.15 -5.12
N TYR A 65 3.77 0.74 -5.51
CA TYR A 65 4.59 0.56 -6.71
C TYR A 65 6.08 0.54 -6.36
N SER A 66 6.86 -0.22 -7.14
CA SER A 66 8.32 -0.07 -7.13
C SER A 66 8.71 1.35 -7.55
N ARG A 67 9.89 1.79 -7.14
CA ARG A 67 10.35 3.17 -7.36
C ARG A 67 10.46 3.55 -8.83
N ASP A 68 10.70 2.57 -9.71
CA ASP A 68 10.72 2.72 -11.17
C ASP A 68 9.33 2.57 -11.82
N GLY A 69 8.29 2.30 -11.03
CA GLY A 69 6.92 2.05 -11.51
C GLY A 69 6.74 0.74 -12.30
N ARG A 70 7.80 -0.10 -12.39
CA ARG A 70 7.74 -1.35 -13.15
C ARG A 70 6.83 -2.38 -12.53
N TYR A 71 6.86 -2.47 -11.20
CA TYR A 71 6.08 -3.47 -10.46
C TYR A 71 5.03 -2.82 -9.58
N ALA A 72 3.83 -3.39 -9.57
CA ALA A 72 2.81 -3.11 -8.58
C ALA A 72 2.73 -4.28 -7.58
N PHE A 73 2.56 -3.96 -6.30
CA PHE A 73 2.34 -4.92 -5.23
C PHE A 73 0.91 -4.72 -4.72
N VAL A 74 0.05 -5.70 -4.97
CA VAL A 74 -1.37 -5.65 -4.61
C VAL A 74 -1.60 -6.51 -3.37
N PHE A 75 -2.21 -5.91 -2.36
CA PHE A 75 -2.57 -6.55 -1.09
C PHE A 75 -4.05 -6.91 -1.12
N GLY A 76 -4.36 -8.21 -1.13
CA GLY A 76 -5.72 -8.72 -1.13
C GLY A 76 -6.29 -8.92 0.27
N ARG A 77 -7.62 -8.85 0.39
CA ARG A 77 -8.33 -9.08 1.64
C ARG A 77 -8.12 -10.48 2.23
N ASP A 78 -7.91 -11.46 1.38
CA ASP A 78 -7.60 -12.84 1.73
C ASP A 78 -6.19 -13.07 2.30
N GLY A 79 -5.40 -12.00 2.43
CA GLY A 79 -4.00 -12.07 2.84
C GLY A 79 -3.03 -12.34 1.69
N GLY A 80 -3.49 -12.31 0.45
CA GLY A 80 -2.63 -12.44 -0.72
C GLY A 80 -1.79 -11.18 -0.94
N LEU A 81 -0.49 -11.35 -1.20
CA LEU A 81 0.41 -10.33 -1.72
C LEU A 81 0.82 -10.73 -3.14
N THR A 82 0.43 -9.92 -4.11
CA THR A 82 0.64 -10.18 -5.54
C THR A 82 1.57 -9.13 -6.16
N LYS A 83 2.66 -9.57 -6.77
CA LYS A 83 3.56 -8.73 -7.57
C LYS A 83 3.17 -8.83 -9.04
N ILE A 84 2.93 -7.69 -9.67
CA ILE A 84 2.52 -7.55 -11.07
C ILE A 84 3.59 -6.80 -11.83
N ASP A 85 4.00 -7.31 -12.99
CA ASP A 85 4.78 -6.55 -13.97
C ASP A 85 3.83 -5.67 -14.78
N MET A 86 3.95 -4.36 -14.60
CA MET A 86 3.09 -3.37 -15.24
C MET A 86 3.31 -3.28 -16.76
N LEU A 87 4.55 -3.48 -17.21
CA LEU A 87 4.89 -3.43 -18.64
C LEU A 87 4.46 -4.70 -19.39
N GLU A 88 4.59 -5.86 -18.73
CA GLU A 88 4.21 -7.15 -19.33
C GLU A 88 2.74 -7.50 -19.09
N GLY A 89 2.06 -6.80 -18.19
CA GLY A 89 0.65 -7.01 -17.90
C GLY A 89 0.35 -8.40 -17.31
N ARG A 90 1.22 -8.92 -16.44
CA ARG A 90 1.08 -10.25 -15.85
C ARG A 90 1.49 -10.31 -14.39
N ILE A 91 0.97 -11.32 -13.69
CA ILE A 91 1.45 -11.68 -12.35
C ILE A 91 2.86 -12.25 -12.46
N VAL A 92 3.80 -11.71 -11.68
CA VAL A 92 5.14 -12.25 -11.50
C VAL A 92 5.14 -13.32 -10.41
N LYS A 93 4.53 -13.00 -9.27
CA LYS A 93 4.44 -13.91 -8.12
C LYS A 93 3.27 -13.50 -7.21
N ARG A 94 2.65 -14.49 -6.60
CA ARG A 94 1.66 -14.30 -5.53
C ARG A 94 2.00 -15.19 -4.36
N VAL A 95 1.95 -14.63 -3.15
CA VAL A 95 2.15 -15.36 -1.89
C VAL A 95 0.96 -15.13 -0.97
N MET A 96 0.54 -16.17 -0.25
CA MET A 96 -0.44 -16.05 0.83
C MET A 96 0.32 -15.80 2.11
N GLN A 97 0.21 -14.59 2.66
CA GLN A 97 1.02 -14.16 3.80
C GLN A 97 0.26 -14.08 5.12
N SER A 98 -1.07 -14.03 5.07
CA SER A 98 -1.94 -14.02 6.26
C SER A 98 -3.33 -14.56 5.92
N GLY A 99 -4.24 -14.51 6.88
CA GLY A 99 -5.65 -14.85 6.67
C GLY A 99 -6.55 -13.63 6.36
N ASN A 100 -6.07 -12.43 6.66
CA ASN A 100 -6.81 -11.19 6.42
C ASN A 100 -5.85 -9.99 6.45
N ALA A 101 -5.71 -9.33 5.32
CA ALA A 101 -4.89 -8.14 5.15
C ALA A 101 -5.71 -6.98 4.56
N ILE A 102 -5.23 -5.76 4.69
CA ILE A 102 -5.92 -4.59 4.12
C ILE A 102 -5.00 -3.66 3.35
N GLY A 103 -3.70 -3.89 3.40
CA GLY A 103 -2.78 -3.03 2.69
C GLY A 103 -1.33 -3.28 3.06
N GLY A 104 -0.50 -2.37 2.63
CA GLY A 104 0.92 -2.40 2.89
C GLY A 104 1.60 -1.15 2.35
N SER A 105 2.91 -1.12 2.51
CA SER A 105 3.77 -0.05 2.02
C SER A 105 5.07 -0.62 1.46
N ILE A 106 5.86 0.21 0.80
CA ILE A 106 7.18 -0.14 0.27
C ILE A 106 8.22 0.83 0.81
N SER A 107 9.38 0.33 1.24
CA SER A 107 10.48 1.15 1.75
C SER A 107 10.90 2.22 0.75
N GLN A 108 11.50 3.31 1.24
CA GLN A 108 11.92 4.42 0.38
C GLN A 108 13.01 4.02 -0.61
N ASP A 109 13.83 3.03 -0.28
CA ASP A 109 14.82 2.45 -1.20
C ASP A 109 14.21 1.41 -2.17
N GLY A 110 12.92 1.07 -2.01
CA GLY A 110 12.19 0.15 -2.87
C GLY A 110 12.52 -1.34 -2.67
N ARG A 111 13.29 -1.71 -1.63
CA ARG A 111 13.76 -3.08 -1.44
C ARG A 111 12.87 -3.95 -0.56
N ILE A 112 12.06 -3.33 0.30
CA ILE A 112 11.25 -4.03 1.29
C ILE A 112 9.78 -3.67 1.09
N VAL A 113 8.93 -4.68 0.88
CA VAL A 113 7.47 -4.55 0.89
C VAL A 113 6.94 -5.05 2.21
N VAL A 114 6.14 -4.24 2.90
CA VAL A 114 5.55 -4.60 4.19
C VAL A 114 4.05 -4.70 4.06
N ALA A 115 3.49 -5.85 4.45
CA ALA A 115 2.06 -6.08 4.51
C ALA A 115 1.54 -5.88 5.94
N GLN A 116 0.39 -5.20 6.08
CA GLN A 116 -0.30 -5.03 7.35
C GLN A 116 -1.47 -6.00 7.46
N ASN A 117 -1.63 -6.60 8.64
CA ASN A 117 -2.56 -7.69 8.85
C ASN A 117 -3.57 -7.40 9.96
N TYR A 118 -4.83 -7.82 9.69
CA TYR A 118 -5.87 -7.87 10.70
C TYR A 118 -5.85 -9.19 11.48
N THR A 119 -5.58 -10.29 10.79
CA THR A 119 -5.55 -11.61 11.38
C THR A 119 -4.35 -12.40 10.87
N PRO A 120 -3.45 -12.85 11.74
CA PRO A 120 -3.52 -12.79 13.21
C PRO A 120 -3.21 -11.41 13.82
N GLY A 121 -2.85 -10.42 13.05
CA GLY A 121 -2.34 -9.11 13.44
C GLY A 121 -0.83 -9.00 13.21
N GLY A 122 -0.31 -7.77 13.24
CA GLY A 122 1.10 -7.51 12.97
C GLY A 122 1.42 -7.18 11.52
N ILE A 123 2.70 -7.12 11.23
CA ILE A 123 3.23 -6.83 9.89
C ILE A 123 4.20 -7.93 9.45
N LYS A 124 4.31 -8.10 8.13
CA LYS A 124 5.28 -9.00 7.50
C LYS A 124 6.07 -8.27 6.44
N ALA A 125 7.39 -8.38 6.50
CA ALA A 125 8.31 -7.77 5.56
C ALA A 125 8.78 -8.80 4.53
N PHE A 126 8.77 -8.39 3.26
CA PHE A 126 9.18 -9.21 2.12
C PHE A 126 10.24 -8.49 1.30
N ASP A 127 11.15 -9.24 0.73
CA ASP A 127 12.03 -8.75 -0.31
C ASP A 127 11.21 -8.35 -1.54
N ALA A 128 11.33 -7.11 -2.00
CA ALA A 128 10.52 -6.59 -3.09
C ALA A 128 10.85 -7.24 -4.45
N ALA A 129 12.07 -7.77 -4.63
CA ALA A 129 12.45 -8.44 -5.86
C ALA A 129 11.87 -9.85 -5.95
N THR A 130 11.94 -10.63 -4.86
CA THR A 130 11.64 -12.06 -4.84
C THR A 130 10.33 -12.44 -4.16
N LEU A 131 9.74 -11.56 -3.34
CA LEU A 131 8.65 -11.84 -2.38
C LEU A 131 9.02 -12.98 -1.41
N GLU A 132 10.28 -13.11 -1.04
CA GLU A 132 10.69 -13.94 0.08
C GLU A 132 10.40 -13.21 1.39
N LEU A 133 9.89 -13.95 2.38
CA LEU A 133 9.65 -13.43 3.72
C LEU A 133 10.99 -13.14 4.40
N LEU A 134 11.19 -11.91 4.82
CA LEU A 134 12.39 -11.47 5.54
C LEU A 134 12.19 -11.57 7.05
N SER A 135 11.07 -11.08 7.56
CA SER A 135 10.72 -11.11 8.97
C SER A 135 9.22 -10.88 9.22
N GLU A 136 8.79 -11.22 10.42
CA GLU A 136 7.46 -10.95 10.96
C GLU A 136 7.58 -10.17 12.26
N VAL A 137 6.70 -9.20 12.45
CA VAL A 137 6.57 -8.43 13.69
C VAL A 137 5.13 -8.60 14.18
N PRO A 138 4.87 -9.55 15.09
CA PRO A 138 3.55 -9.72 15.70
C PRO A 138 3.16 -8.46 16.48
N ALA A 139 1.94 -7.98 16.30
CA ALA A 139 1.42 -6.82 17.03
C ALA A 139 0.91 -7.21 18.43
N GLU A 140 1.73 -7.87 19.20
CA GLU A 140 1.42 -8.26 20.57
C GLU A 140 1.57 -7.05 21.52
N TYR A 141 0.43 -6.43 21.84
CA TYR A 141 0.39 -5.25 22.70
C TYR A 141 0.31 -5.60 24.20
N ALA A 142 -0.16 -6.82 24.53
CA ALA A 142 -0.17 -7.38 25.86
C ALA A 142 -0.05 -8.91 25.74
N PRO A 143 0.36 -9.65 26.81
CA PRO A 143 0.57 -11.10 26.77
C PRO A 143 -0.61 -11.85 26.13
N GLY A 144 -0.37 -12.52 25.00
CA GLY A 144 -1.36 -13.27 24.23
C GLY A 144 -2.40 -12.42 23.49
N LYS A 145 -2.28 -11.09 23.48
CA LYS A 145 -3.22 -10.18 22.80
C LYS A 145 -2.59 -9.53 21.59
N LEU A 146 -3.05 -9.91 20.42
CA LEU A 146 -2.64 -9.34 19.14
C LEU A 146 -3.63 -8.26 18.69
N SER A 147 -3.11 -7.21 18.10
CA SER A 147 -3.88 -6.12 17.52
C SER A 147 -3.90 -6.19 16.01
N LYS A 148 -5.00 -5.75 15.41
CA LYS A 148 -5.01 -5.37 14.01
C LYS A 148 -4.02 -4.24 13.79
N VAL A 149 -3.26 -4.32 12.69
CA VAL A 149 -2.42 -3.23 12.24
C VAL A 149 -3.16 -2.44 11.17
N VAL A 150 -3.16 -1.13 11.32
CA VAL A 150 -3.81 -0.17 10.43
C VAL A 150 -2.91 1.03 10.19
N GLY A 151 -3.20 1.81 9.16
CA GLY A 151 -2.50 3.06 8.90
C GLY A 151 -1.00 2.93 8.66
N LEU A 152 -0.55 1.81 8.07
CA LEU A 152 0.86 1.59 7.78
C LEU A 152 1.37 2.55 6.71
N ALA A 153 2.46 3.23 7.00
CA ALA A 153 3.17 4.12 6.08
C ALA A 153 4.69 3.90 6.17
N ASP A 154 5.38 4.06 5.04
CA ASP A 154 6.84 4.12 5.02
C ASP A 154 7.35 5.45 5.58
N ALA A 155 8.51 5.38 6.21
CA ALA A 155 9.20 6.52 6.82
C ALA A 155 10.69 6.51 6.45
N PRO A 156 11.39 7.64 6.58
CA PRO A 156 12.81 7.73 6.25
C PRO A 156 13.67 6.68 6.97
N GLY A 157 14.71 6.18 6.29
CA GLY A 157 15.67 5.24 6.84
C GLY A 157 15.16 3.82 6.96
N ASN A 158 14.34 3.37 5.99
CA ASN A 158 13.73 2.03 5.96
C ASN A 158 12.88 1.70 7.19
N LYS A 159 12.26 2.73 7.77
CA LYS A 159 11.31 2.58 8.87
C LYS A 159 9.88 2.53 8.35
N PHE A 160 9.02 1.90 9.14
CA PHE A 160 7.58 1.89 8.90
C PHE A 160 6.87 2.25 10.20
N ALA A 161 5.95 3.20 10.10
CA ALA A 161 5.09 3.61 11.19
C ALA A 161 3.67 3.10 10.96
N TYR A 162 3.01 2.64 12.00
CA TYR A 162 1.67 2.06 11.92
C TYR A 162 0.94 2.12 13.26
N ALA A 163 -0.38 2.00 13.18
CA ALA A 163 -1.25 2.04 14.34
C ALA A 163 -1.74 0.64 14.73
N LEU A 164 -1.86 0.38 16.02
CA LEU A 164 -2.44 -0.82 16.62
C LEU A 164 -3.84 -0.49 17.13
N PHE A 165 -4.86 -0.99 16.42
CA PHE A 165 -6.25 -0.63 16.71
C PHE A 165 -6.70 -1.01 18.12
N GLU A 166 -6.55 -2.28 18.51
CA GLU A 166 -6.91 -2.75 19.85
C GLU A 166 -5.86 -2.35 20.89
N GLY A 167 -4.60 -2.24 20.48
CA GLY A 167 -3.50 -1.90 21.37
C GLY A 167 -3.48 -0.44 21.82
N GLY A 168 -4.11 0.46 21.05
CA GLY A 168 -4.08 1.89 21.37
C GLY A 168 -2.69 2.51 21.24
N GLU A 169 -1.84 1.93 20.40
CA GLU A 169 -0.44 2.31 20.25
C GLU A 169 -0.11 2.68 18.80
N ILE A 170 0.91 3.50 18.63
CA ILE A 170 1.64 3.66 17.37
C ILE A 170 2.97 2.94 17.54
N TRP A 171 3.31 2.11 16.55
CA TRP A 171 4.60 1.46 16.49
C TRP A 171 5.41 1.98 15.32
N VAL A 172 6.73 2.07 15.53
CA VAL A 172 7.70 2.41 14.49
C VAL A 172 8.73 1.29 14.44
N THR A 173 8.77 0.57 13.34
CA THR A 173 9.71 -0.54 13.13
C THR A 173 10.79 -0.14 12.15
N ASP A 174 12.03 -0.29 12.56
CA ASP A 174 13.24 -0.06 11.77
C ASP A 174 13.66 -1.37 11.10
N PHE A 175 13.74 -1.38 9.78
CA PHE A 175 14.19 -2.49 8.94
C PHE A 175 15.57 -2.22 8.32
N SER A 176 16.43 -1.47 8.97
CA SER A 176 17.84 -1.31 8.55
C SER A 176 18.53 -2.67 8.45
N ASP A 177 18.23 -3.59 9.38
CA ASP A 177 18.41 -5.02 9.20
C ASP A 177 17.03 -5.69 9.05
N PRO A 178 16.60 -6.03 7.82
CA PRO A 178 15.27 -6.53 7.61
C PRO A 178 15.00 -7.93 8.19
N ARG A 179 16.05 -8.64 8.62
CA ARG A 179 15.92 -9.95 9.29
C ARG A 179 15.86 -9.83 10.82
N GLN A 180 16.25 -8.67 11.36
CA GLN A 180 16.25 -8.38 12.80
C GLN A 180 15.64 -7.00 13.07
N PRO A 181 14.35 -6.78 12.71
CA PRO A 181 13.71 -5.48 12.84
C PRO A 181 13.62 -5.04 14.31
N GLN A 182 13.76 -3.74 14.52
CA GLN A 182 13.67 -3.14 15.86
C GLN A 182 12.42 -2.27 15.95
N THR A 183 11.59 -2.47 16.97
CA THR A 183 10.32 -1.76 17.12
C THR A 183 10.30 -0.88 18.34
N GLN A 184 9.97 0.39 18.15
CA GLN A 184 9.62 1.34 19.20
C GLN A 184 8.10 1.46 19.31
N ARG A 185 7.58 1.59 20.54
CA ARG A 185 6.15 1.56 20.85
C ARG A 185 5.76 2.86 21.57
N PHE A 186 4.64 3.48 21.15
CA PHE A 186 4.18 4.76 21.67
C PHE A 186 2.68 4.65 22.00
N PRO A 187 2.27 4.77 23.28
CA PRO A 187 0.86 4.90 23.63
C PRO A 187 0.24 6.10 22.91
N ALA A 188 -0.85 5.89 22.19
CA ALA A 188 -1.41 6.88 21.28
C ALA A 188 -2.82 7.34 21.63
N GLY A 189 -3.62 6.47 22.25
CA GLY A 189 -5.02 6.72 22.58
C GLY A 189 -5.94 5.61 22.12
N ILE A 190 -7.25 5.84 22.10
CA ILE A 190 -8.23 4.80 21.87
C ILE A 190 -8.41 4.58 20.36
N GLN A 191 -8.07 3.36 19.92
CA GLN A 191 -8.30 2.90 18.55
C GLN A 191 -7.68 3.83 17.48
N PRO A 192 -6.35 4.07 17.52
CA PRO A 192 -5.71 4.77 16.41
C PRO A 192 -5.95 3.98 15.12
N TYR A 193 -6.25 4.68 14.02
CA TYR A 193 -6.67 4.05 12.78
C TYR A 193 -5.78 4.50 11.61
N ASP A 194 -6.34 5.11 10.58
CA ASP A 194 -5.58 5.50 9.40
C ASP A 194 -4.41 6.44 9.73
N GLY A 195 -3.27 6.24 9.09
CA GLY A 195 -2.06 7.00 9.36
C GLY A 195 -1.43 7.61 8.12
N LEU A 196 -0.63 8.64 8.35
CA LEU A 196 0.14 9.35 7.34
C LEU A 196 1.51 9.72 7.91
N VAL A 197 2.57 9.55 7.13
CA VAL A 197 3.84 10.23 7.35
C VAL A 197 3.83 11.55 6.57
N THR A 198 4.19 12.66 7.22
CA THR A 198 4.27 13.96 6.54
C THR A 198 5.32 13.96 5.42
N PRO A 199 5.16 14.80 4.37
CA PRO A 199 6.07 14.79 3.21
C PRO A 199 7.54 15.03 3.53
N ASP A 200 7.84 15.72 4.64
CA ASP A 200 9.20 15.91 5.15
C ASP A 200 9.74 14.66 5.90
N GLY A 201 8.91 13.62 6.05
CA GLY A 201 9.26 12.40 6.75
C GLY A 201 9.35 12.52 8.26
N ARG A 202 8.89 13.64 8.84
CA ARG A 202 9.10 13.92 10.26
C ARG A 202 8.00 13.40 11.16
N TYR A 203 6.75 13.58 10.81
CA TYR A 203 5.64 13.24 11.70
C TYR A 203 4.82 12.08 11.16
N PHE A 204 4.52 11.13 12.03
CA PHE A 204 3.45 10.16 11.78
C PHE A 204 2.20 10.63 12.52
N LEU A 205 1.09 10.72 11.81
CA LEU A 205 -0.21 11.14 12.30
C LEU A 205 -1.19 9.99 12.20
N ALA A 206 -1.95 9.70 13.26
CA ALA A 206 -3.02 8.70 13.24
C ALA A 206 -4.31 9.27 13.83
N GLY A 207 -5.42 9.12 13.11
CA GLY A 207 -6.73 9.49 13.62
C GLY A 207 -7.17 8.56 14.75
N LEU A 208 -7.81 9.08 15.78
CA LEU A 208 -8.32 8.29 16.90
C LEU A 208 -9.78 7.93 16.66
N PHE A 209 -10.05 6.66 16.31
CA PHE A 209 -11.39 6.20 15.99
C PHE A 209 -12.29 6.08 17.22
N GLY A 210 -11.72 5.70 18.36
CA GLY A 210 -12.45 5.49 19.61
C GLY A 210 -12.65 6.75 20.46
N GLU A 211 -11.96 7.84 20.11
CA GLU A 211 -12.05 9.13 20.80
C GLU A 211 -11.80 10.29 19.82
N ASP A 212 -12.00 11.53 20.26
CA ASP A 212 -11.70 12.68 19.43
C ASP A 212 -10.22 13.01 19.44
N GLY A 213 -9.70 13.44 18.28
CA GLY A 213 -8.34 13.89 18.14
C GLY A 213 -7.51 13.09 17.15
N VAL A 214 -6.26 13.49 17.07
CA VAL A 214 -5.20 12.89 16.24
C VAL A 214 -4.00 12.63 17.12
N ALA A 215 -3.48 11.40 17.10
CA ALA A 215 -2.19 11.09 17.72
C ALA A 215 -1.05 11.42 16.74
N MET A 216 0.03 11.97 17.25
CA MET A 216 1.21 12.36 16.49
C MET A 216 2.49 11.87 17.14
N VAL A 217 3.38 11.24 16.37
CA VAL A 217 4.75 10.89 16.77
C VAL A 217 5.73 11.69 15.92
N ASP A 218 6.70 12.36 16.58
CA ASP A 218 7.83 12.99 15.90
C ASP A 218 8.91 11.92 15.64
N LEU A 219 9.02 11.46 14.40
CA LEU A 219 9.94 10.40 13.98
C LEU A 219 11.41 10.83 14.05
N TRP A 220 11.68 12.14 14.13
CA TRP A 220 13.04 12.68 14.33
C TRP A 220 13.41 12.80 15.82
N GLN A 221 12.41 12.84 16.70
CA GLN A 221 12.56 12.96 18.15
C GLN A 221 11.62 11.96 18.86
N PRO A 222 11.79 10.65 18.61
CA PRO A 222 10.87 9.62 19.11
C PRO A 222 10.85 9.53 20.64
N GLU A 223 11.90 9.99 21.31
CA GLU A 223 11.95 10.06 22.77
C GLU A 223 10.88 10.96 23.40
N LYS A 224 10.27 11.84 22.61
CA LYS A 224 9.13 12.66 23.06
C LYS A 224 7.82 11.89 23.18
N GLY A 225 7.78 10.67 22.65
CA GLY A 225 6.57 9.84 22.63
C GLY A 225 5.48 10.34 21.69
N ALA A 226 4.33 9.69 21.76
CA ALA A 226 3.15 10.16 21.06
C ALA A 226 2.45 11.27 21.85
N ARG A 227 1.90 12.23 21.14
CA ARG A 227 1.07 13.29 21.74
C ARG A 227 -0.23 13.43 20.96
N LYS A 228 -1.31 13.76 21.67
CA LYS A 228 -2.59 14.09 21.05
C LYS A 228 -2.57 15.55 20.56
N ILE A 229 -3.03 15.76 19.35
CA ILE A 229 -3.28 17.06 18.74
C ILE A 229 -4.73 17.11 18.27
N LEU A 230 -5.29 18.29 18.07
CA LEU A 230 -6.67 18.46 17.62
C LEU A 230 -7.68 17.72 18.53
N GLU A 231 -7.55 17.83 19.85
CA GLU A 231 -8.30 17.05 20.83
C GLU A 231 -9.82 17.12 20.70
N ASN A 232 -10.35 18.19 20.10
CA ASN A 232 -11.78 18.36 19.85
C ASN A 232 -12.18 18.07 18.40
N TYR A 233 -11.28 17.48 17.61
CA TYR A 233 -11.54 17.13 16.22
C TYR A 233 -11.99 15.68 16.11
N GLY A 234 -13.11 15.46 15.47
CA GLY A 234 -13.63 14.11 15.20
C GLY A 234 -15.15 14.09 15.13
N ARG A 235 -15.81 13.73 16.23
CA ARG A 235 -17.26 13.54 16.28
C ARG A 235 -18.07 14.83 16.28
N GLY A 236 -17.47 15.95 16.60
CA GLY A 236 -18.15 17.21 16.81
C GLY A 236 -19.12 17.15 17.99
N GLN A 237 -20.11 18.05 17.98
CA GLN A 237 -21.20 18.04 18.98
C GLN A 237 -22.25 16.95 18.66
N GLU A 238 -22.31 16.46 17.45
CA GLU A 238 -23.18 15.37 17.02
C GLU A 238 -22.56 14.02 17.41
N LYS A 239 -23.22 13.31 18.32
CA LYS A 239 -22.82 11.91 18.64
C LYS A 239 -23.26 10.98 17.51
N LEU A 240 -22.50 10.96 16.43
CA LEU A 240 -22.74 10.07 15.31
C LEU A 240 -22.46 8.62 15.71
N PRO A 241 -23.21 7.65 15.16
CA PRO A 241 -22.88 6.23 15.32
C PRO A 241 -21.45 5.94 14.83
N VAL A 242 -20.77 5.00 15.48
CA VAL A 242 -19.36 4.66 15.19
C VAL A 242 -19.08 4.44 13.69
N PHE A 243 -20.00 3.79 12.97
CA PHE A 243 -19.85 3.54 11.53
C PHE A 243 -19.93 4.81 10.64
N LYS A 244 -20.32 5.94 11.20
CA LYS A 244 -20.36 7.26 10.53
C LYS A 244 -19.23 8.18 11.00
N MET A 245 -18.40 7.72 11.93
CA MET A 245 -17.31 8.55 12.41
C MET A 245 -16.26 8.73 11.32
N PRO A 246 -15.74 9.95 11.14
CA PRO A 246 -14.63 10.16 10.23
C PRO A 246 -13.39 9.50 10.84
N HIS A 247 -13.03 8.33 10.34
CA HIS A 247 -11.64 7.94 10.41
C HIS A 247 -10.92 8.77 9.35
N LEU A 248 -9.80 9.36 9.73
CA LEU A 248 -9.05 10.26 8.87
C LEU A 248 -8.49 9.49 7.68
N ARG A 249 -9.29 9.37 6.64
CA ARG A 249 -8.89 8.85 5.33
C ARG A 249 -8.74 10.02 4.37
N GLY A 250 -7.71 10.01 3.58
CA GLY A 250 -7.50 11.04 2.59
C GLY A 250 -6.89 12.29 3.21
N TRP A 251 -5.63 12.18 3.53
CA TRP A 251 -4.80 13.31 3.88
C TRP A 251 -4.45 14.10 2.63
N SER A 252 -4.54 15.40 2.72
CA SER A 252 -3.93 16.30 1.78
C SER A 252 -3.02 17.28 2.52
N VAL A 253 -1.92 17.64 1.90
CA VAL A 253 -0.98 18.62 2.43
C VAL A 253 -1.07 19.86 1.56
N ALA A 254 -1.44 20.99 2.16
CA ALA A 254 -1.36 22.29 1.48
C ALA A 254 0.13 22.66 1.29
N GLN A 255 0.45 23.16 0.11
CA GLN A 255 1.76 23.74 -0.22
C GLN A 255 1.85 25.17 0.27
#